data_192cf972b7bc11864d75ab03f6411d9c
#
_entry.id   192cf972b7bc11864d75ab03f6411d9c
#
_cell.length_a   1.000
_cell.length_b   1.000
_cell.length_c   1.000
_cell.angle_alpha   90.00
_cell.angle_beta   90.00
_cell.angle_gamma   90.00
#
_symmetry.space_group_name_H-M   'P 1'
#
loop_
_entity.id
_entity.type
_entity.pdbx_description
1 polymer ?
#
loop_
_entity_poly.entity_id
_entity_poly.type
_entity_poly.pdbx_seq_one_letter_code
_entity_poly.pdbx_strand_id
1 'polypeptide(L)'
;MDLRQTNFTTKSVIKWASILGNEFDPTKWSKYCSLPFKITMEAKLREFQFRLLHRYVTTNYYLKIIKLKEADICDFCRTEPETIRHLFFYCPVTQKLWQDLVDWLYPNFVLQNNLTLTSVLFGVLSPTPDLDLFNMILLITKRFIFVCKCRAELPKITSLVRNIKQYYDIETHISTHIKSESKHKRLKERWQSLKTKL
;
A
#
# COMPACT_ATOMS: atom_id res chain seq x y z
N MET A 1 16.82 34.60 -9.83
CA MET A 1 15.47 34.33 -10.40
C MET A 1 14.77 33.33 -9.51
N ASP A 2 13.87 33.85 -8.72
CA ASP A 2 13.22 33.13 -7.62
C ASP A 2 12.06 32.31 -8.20
N LEU A 3 12.25 31.01 -8.34
CA LEU A 3 11.19 30.09 -8.72
C LEU A 3 10.24 29.99 -7.51
N ARG A 4 9.20 30.82 -7.53
CA ARG A 4 8.09 30.81 -6.60
C ARG A 4 7.64 29.37 -6.40
N GLN A 5 7.89 28.85 -5.19
CA GLN A 5 7.19 27.67 -4.66
C GLN A 5 5.70 28.01 -4.59
N THR A 6 4.99 27.80 -5.69
CA THR A 6 3.55 27.75 -5.64
C THR A 6 3.20 26.51 -4.83
N ASN A 7 2.79 26.71 -3.60
CA ASN A 7 2.18 25.70 -2.74
C ASN A 7 0.89 25.20 -3.40
N PHE A 8 1.00 24.36 -4.42
CA PHE A 8 -0.13 23.63 -4.97
C PHE A 8 -0.57 22.58 -3.97
N THR A 9 -1.33 23.01 -2.98
CA THR A 9 -2.04 22.08 -2.10
C THR A 9 -3.12 21.40 -2.95
N THR A 10 -2.87 20.20 -3.41
CA THR A 10 -3.84 19.45 -4.23
C THR A 10 -5.12 19.17 -3.42
N LYS A 11 -6.26 19.06 -4.12
CA LYS A 11 -7.55 18.69 -3.47
C LYS A 11 -7.42 17.42 -2.62
N SER A 12 -6.56 16.49 -3.03
CA SER A 12 -6.30 15.25 -2.29
C SER A 12 -5.60 15.50 -0.96
N VAL A 13 -4.62 16.40 -0.90
CA VAL A 13 -3.91 16.78 0.33
C VAL A 13 -4.88 17.38 1.34
N ILE A 14 -5.69 18.37 0.91
CA ILE A 14 -6.69 19.01 1.77
C ILE A 14 -7.65 17.97 2.35
N LYS A 15 -8.11 17.04 1.50
CA LYS A 15 -9.06 16.01 1.92
C LYS A 15 -8.43 14.99 2.87
N TRP A 16 -7.19 14.59 2.66
CA TRP A 16 -6.48 13.72 3.60
C TRP A 16 -6.21 14.41 4.93
N ALA A 17 -5.80 15.66 4.93
CA ALA A 17 -5.63 16.47 6.15
C ALA A 17 -6.94 16.57 6.95
N SER A 18 -8.07 16.81 6.28
CA SER A 18 -9.40 16.82 6.91
C SER A 18 -9.81 15.46 7.51
N ILE A 19 -9.36 14.35 6.92
CA ILE A 19 -9.74 12.99 7.34
C ILE A 19 -8.86 12.46 8.46
N LEU A 20 -7.56 12.73 8.39
CA LEU A 20 -6.53 12.15 9.27
C LEU A 20 -6.07 13.15 10.36
N GLY A 21 -6.41 14.43 10.22
CA GLY A 21 -6.00 15.43 11.20
C GLY A 21 -4.49 15.43 11.42
N ASN A 22 -4.07 15.38 12.68
CA ASN A 22 -2.66 15.40 13.09
C ASN A 22 -1.84 14.19 12.67
N GLU A 23 -2.49 13.08 12.25
CA GLU A 23 -1.78 11.90 11.76
C GLU A 23 -1.20 12.10 10.35
N PHE A 24 -1.61 13.13 9.64
CA PHE A 24 -1.18 13.42 8.27
C PHE A 24 -0.36 14.70 8.20
N ASP A 25 0.86 14.60 7.70
CA ASP A 25 1.74 15.74 7.46
C ASP A 25 1.71 16.13 5.96
N PRO A 26 1.03 17.22 5.61
CA PRO A 26 0.93 17.67 4.22
C PRO A 26 2.29 17.98 3.56
N THR A 27 3.30 18.36 4.35
CA THR A 27 4.64 18.69 3.84
C THR A 27 5.36 17.47 3.25
N LYS A 28 4.95 16.27 3.66
CA LYS A 28 5.49 15.00 3.18
C LYS A 28 4.81 14.48 1.90
N TRP A 29 3.83 15.20 1.37
CA TRP A 29 3.04 14.73 0.21
C TRP A 29 3.88 14.29 -0.99
N SER A 30 4.85 15.10 -1.40
CA SER A 30 5.73 14.77 -2.52
C SER A 30 6.54 13.50 -2.28
N LYS A 31 6.94 13.25 -1.03
CA LYS A 31 7.66 12.03 -0.62
C LYS A 31 6.74 10.81 -0.71
N TYR A 32 5.48 10.90 -0.27
CA TYR A 32 4.49 9.82 -0.40
C TYR A 32 4.20 9.51 -1.87
N CYS A 33 4.06 10.52 -2.74
CA CYS A 33 3.86 10.33 -4.17
C CYS A 33 5.07 9.69 -4.86
N SER A 34 6.28 10.00 -4.42
CA SER A 34 7.52 9.45 -5.00
C SER A 34 7.88 8.06 -4.48
N LEU A 35 7.37 7.65 -3.31
CA LEU A 35 7.72 6.39 -2.66
C LEU A 35 7.50 5.15 -3.55
N PRO A 36 6.37 5.00 -4.27
CA PRO A 36 6.16 3.84 -5.13
C PRO A 36 7.21 3.68 -6.23
N PHE A 37 7.74 4.80 -6.74
CA PHE A 37 8.79 4.79 -7.77
C PHE A 37 10.16 4.36 -7.21
N LYS A 38 10.35 4.49 -5.91
CA LYS A 38 11.57 4.04 -5.22
C LYS A 38 11.52 2.56 -4.88
N ILE A 39 10.34 2.06 -4.48
CA ILE A 39 10.20 0.72 -3.92
C ILE A 39 9.83 -0.36 -4.94
N THR A 40 9.24 -0.02 -6.08
CA THR A 40 8.90 -1.01 -7.10
C THR A 40 9.06 -0.48 -8.52
N MET A 41 9.35 -1.36 -9.47
CA MET A 41 9.34 -1.08 -10.91
C MET A 41 8.01 -1.46 -11.57
N GLU A 42 7.13 -2.15 -10.85
CA GLU A 42 5.87 -2.67 -11.37
C GLU A 42 4.83 -1.54 -11.53
N ALA A 43 4.44 -1.31 -12.80
CA ALA A 43 3.58 -0.18 -13.17
C ALA A 43 2.19 -0.25 -12.52
N LYS A 44 1.60 -1.45 -12.39
CA LYS A 44 0.28 -1.64 -11.79
C LYS A 44 0.25 -1.32 -10.30
N LEU A 45 1.36 -1.56 -9.57
CA LEU A 45 1.48 -1.17 -8.17
C LEU A 45 1.60 0.34 -8.02
N ARG A 46 2.40 0.98 -8.89
CA ARG A 46 2.55 2.44 -8.92
C ARG A 46 1.24 3.14 -9.23
N GLU A 47 0.54 2.67 -10.26
CA GLU A 47 -0.79 3.18 -10.65
C GLU A 47 -1.80 3.02 -9.51
N PHE A 48 -1.86 1.84 -8.90
CA PHE A 48 -2.77 1.60 -7.78
C PHE A 48 -2.51 2.57 -6.61
N GLN A 49 -1.23 2.76 -6.22
CA GLN A 49 -0.89 3.71 -5.16
C GLN A 49 -1.23 5.15 -5.54
N PHE A 50 -0.99 5.54 -6.79
CA PHE A 50 -1.41 6.86 -7.29
C PHE A 50 -2.93 7.04 -7.14
N ARG A 51 -3.72 6.07 -7.59
CA ARG A 51 -5.19 6.11 -7.46
C ARG A 51 -5.63 6.17 -5.99
N LEU A 52 -4.96 5.45 -5.10
CA LEU A 52 -5.24 5.48 -3.66
C LEU A 52 -4.96 6.86 -3.07
N LEU A 53 -3.78 7.43 -3.32
CA LEU A 53 -3.37 8.75 -2.83
C LEU A 53 -4.32 9.84 -3.33
N HIS A 54 -4.72 9.78 -4.59
CA HIS A 54 -5.65 10.74 -5.20
C HIS A 54 -7.12 10.38 -4.98
N ARG A 55 -7.43 9.33 -4.19
CA ARG A 55 -8.78 8.88 -3.81
C ARG A 55 -9.64 8.43 -4.99
N TYR A 56 -9.01 7.92 -6.05
CA TYR A 56 -9.69 7.35 -7.23
C TYR A 56 -9.94 5.84 -7.11
N VAL A 57 -9.73 5.25 -5.92
CA VAL A 57 -10.08 3.85 -5.65
C VAL A 57 -11.60 3.75 -5.48
N THR A 58 -12.22 2.89 -6.26
CA THR A 58 -13.67 2.70 -6.28
C THR A 58 -14.14 1.87 -5.09
N THR A 59 -14.47 2.55 -3.98
CA THR A 59 -15.17 1.95 -2.83
C THR A 59 -16.68 2.06 -3.01
N ASN A 60 -17.46 1.24 -2.29
CA ASN A 60 -18.92 1.31 -2.34
C ASN A 60 -19.45 2.67 -1.89
N TYR A 61 -18.80 3.27 -0.89
CA TYR A 61 -19.12 4.64 -0.46
C TYR A 61 -18.96 5.65 -1.62
N TYR A 62 -17.88 5.56 -2.39
CA TYR A 62 -17.67 6.44 -3.55
C TYR A 62 -18.68 6.13 -4.67
N LEU A 63 -18.91 4.85 -4.96
CA LEU A 63 -19.88 4.43 -6.00
C LEU A 63 -21.31 4.90 -5.68
N LYS A 64 -21.69 4.92 -4.41
CA LYS A 64 -22.98 5.48 -3.98
C LYS A 64 -23.06 7.00 -4.23
N ILE A 65 -22.00 7.74 -3.90
CA ILE A 65 -21.96 9.20 -4.14
C ILE A 65 -22.18 9.53 -5.63
N ILE A 66 -21.56 8.76 -6.53
CA ILE A 66 -21.70 8.94 -7.97
C ILE A 66 -22.90 8.17 -8.57
N LYS A 67 -23.80 7.66 -7.71
CA LYS A 67 -25.06 6.98 -8.08
C LYS A 67 -24.88 5.72 -8.94
N LEU A 68 -23.73 5.05 -8.86
CA LEU A 68 -23.49 3.77 -9.53
C LEU A 68 -23.78 2.54 -8.62
N LYS A 69 -24.04 2.77 -7.35
CA LYS A 69 -24.43 1.74 -6.37
C LYS A 69 -25.45 2.34 -5.40
N GLU A 70 -26.44 1.56 -4.97
CA GLU A 70 -27.45 2.03 -4.02
C GLU A 70 -26.93 2.02 -2.58
N ALA A 71 -26.22 0.96 -2.21
CA ALA A 71 -25.67 0.78 -0.87
C ALA A 71 -24.16 1.06 -0.84
N ASP A 72 -23.69 1.65 0.26
CA ASP A 72 -22.29 1.93 0.53
C ASP A 72 -21.62 0.90 1.45
N ILE A 73 -22.34 -0.14 1.85
CA ILE A 73 -21.89 -1.17 2.80
C ILE A 73 -20.70 -1.96 2.23
N CYS A 74 -19.75 -2.26 3.10
CA CYS A 74 -18.54 -3.02 2.79
C CYS A 74 -18.86 -4.44 2.30
N ASP A 75 -18.28 -4.82 1.17
CA ASP A 75 -18.49 -6.15 0.58
C ASP A 75 -17.87 -7.28 1.44
N PHE A 76 -16.90 -6.98 2.30
CA PHE A 76 -16.24 -7.95 3.18
C PHE A 76 -17.00 -8.18 4.49
N CYS A 77 -17.17 -7.16 5.31
CA CYS A 77 -17.78 -7.31 6.65
C CYS A 77 -19.30 -7.15 6.64
N ARG A 78 -19.86 -6.48 5.63
CA ARG A 78 -21.31 -6.21 5.47
C ARG A 78 -21.97 -5.43 6.61
N THR A 79 -21.17 -4.70 7.40
CA THR A 79 -21.67 -3.95 8.56
C THR A 79 -21.49 -2.45 8.43
N GLU A 80 -20.36 -1.99 7.90
CA GLU A 80 -19.97 -0.60 7.89
C GLU A 80 -19.87 -0.03 6.47
N PRO A 81 -19.99 1.29 6.27
CA PRO A 81 -19.76 1.92 4.99
C PRO A 81 -18.33 1.67 4.46
N GLU A 82 -18.20 1.24 3.22
CA GLU A 82 -16.92 0.94 2.59
C GLU A 82 -16.21 2.21 2.14
N THR A 83 -15.66 2.93 3.09
CA THR A 83 -14.72 4.02 2.81
C THR A 83 -13.31 3.47 2.53
N ILE A 84 -12.40 4.29 1.97
CA ILE A 84 -10.98 3.87 1.80
C ILE A 84 -10.38 3.45 3.14
N ARG A 85 -10.62 4.21 4.22
CA ARG A 85 -10.10 3.87 5.55
C ARG A 85 -10.66 2.54 6.06
N HIS A 86 -11.96 2.34 5.90
CA HIS A 86 -12.59 1.09 6.31
C HIS A 86 -12.02 -0.08 5.52
N LEU A 87 -12.06 -0.04 4.19
CA LEU A 87 -11.62 -1.14 3.32
C LEU A 87 -10.18 -1.56 3.60
N PHE A 88 -9.25 -0.62 3.77
CA PHE A 88 -7.82 -0.94 3.90
C PHE A 88 -7.34 -1.08 5.33
N PHE A 89 -8.08 -0.62 6.34
CA PHE A 89 -7.58 -0.63 7.71
C PHE A 89 -8.62 -1.02 8.78
N TYR A 90 -9.82 -0.42 8.78
CA TYR A 90 -10.79 -0.62 9.88
C TYR A 90 -11.73 -1.81 9.67
N CYS A 91 -11.84 -2.38 8.47
CA CYS A 91 -12.68 -3.54 8.25
C CYS A 91 -12.15 -4.74 9.06
N PRO A 92 -12.98 -5.43 9.86
CA PRO A 92 -12.53 -6.58 10.66
C PRO A 92 -11.85 -7.67 9.83
N VAL A 93 -12.31 -7.88 8.59
CA VAL A 93 -11.72 -8.87 7.68
C VAL A 93 -10.30 -8.45 7.26
N THR A 94 -10.09 -7.18 6.95
CA THR A 94 -8.76 -6.70 6.59
C THR A 94 -7.86 -6.52 7.80
N GLN A 95 -8.38 -6.20 8.98
CA GLN A 95 -7.61 -6.21 10.22
C GLN A 95 -7.06 -7.60 10.52
N LYS A 96 -7.88 -8.64 10.36
CA LYS A 96 -7.42 -10.03 10.52
C LYS A 96 -6.30 -10.35 9.51
N LEU A 97 -6.44 -9.94 8.25
CA LEU A 97 -5.39 -10.14 7.25
C LEU A 97 -4.09 -9.42 7.62
N TRP A 98 -4.18 -8.18 8.12
CA TRP A 98 -3.00 -7.45 8.59
C TRP A 98 -2.32 -8.13 9.78
N GLN A 99 -3.09 -8.64 10.74
CA GLN A 99 -2.55 -9.39 11.87
C GLN A 99 -1.85 -10.67 11.39
N ASP A 100 -2.50 -11.46 10.54
CA ASP A 100 -1.91 -12.68 9.96
C ASP A 100 -0.63 -12.37 9.16
N LEU A 101 -0.57 -11.21 8.49
CA LEU A 101 0.64 -10.77 7.79
C LEU A 101 1.76 -10.39 8.75
N VAL A 102 1.46 -9.67 9.84
CA VAL A 102 2.44 -9.33 10.88
C VAL A 102 3.01 -10.60 11.51
N ASP A 103 2.17 -11.55 11.85
CA ASP A 103 2.57 -12.84 12.43
C ASP A 103 3.44 -13.64 11.43
N TRP A 104 3.09 -13.61 10.16
CA TRP A 104 3.90 -14.24 9.11
C TRP A 104 5.26 -13.55 8.91
N LEU A 105 5.33 -12.23 9.04
CA LEU A 105 6.57 -11.47 8.91
C LEU A 105 7.51 -11.62 10.12
N TYR A 106 6.95 -11.92 11.31
CA TYR A 106 7.73 -12.12 12.53
C TYR A 106 8.61 -13.41 12.44
N PRO A 107 9.84 -13.46 12.94
CA PRO A 107 10.59 -12.39 13.62
C PRO A 107 11.42 -11.48 12.72
N ASN A 108 11.38 -11.68 11.40
CA ASN A 108 12.24 -10.96 10.44
C ASN A 108 11.96 -9.45 10.42
N PHE A 109 10.72 -9.06 10.76
CA PHE A 109 10.33 -7.66 10.92
C PHE A 109 9.68 -7.46 12.28
N VAL A 110 10.27 -6.62 13.14
CA VAL A 110 9.66 -6.19 14.40
C VAL A 110 8.72 -5.02 14.09
N LEU A 111 7.48 -5.34 13.69
CA LEU A 111 6.50 -4.37 13.18
C LEU A 111 5.42 -3.95 14.18
N GLN A 112 5.49 -4.43 15.43
CA GLN A 112 4.39 -4.27 16.39
C GLN A 112 3.90 -2.84 16.61
N ASN A 113 4.76 -1.82 16.36
CA ASN A 113 4.42 -0.41 16.56
C ASN A 113 4.24 0.42 15.27
N ASN A 114 4.35 -0.19 14.07
CA ASN A 114 4.43 0.56 12.83
C ASN A 114 3.20 0.45 11.93
N LEU A 115 2.23 -0.40 12.24
CA LEU A 115 1.04 -0.56 11.43
C LEU A 115 -0.06 0.41 11.87
N THR A 116 0.04 1.65 11.42
CA THR A 116 -0.96 2.69 11.59
C THR A 116 -1.76 2.89 10.29
N LEU A 117 -2.93 3.55 10.39
CA LEU A 117 -3.69 3.93 9.19
C LEU A 117 -2.83 4.71 8.19
N THR A 118 -2.03 5.64 8.70
CA THR A 118 -1.14 6.48 7.86
C THR A 118 -0.06 5.63 7.20
N SER A 119 0.61 4.72 7.92
CA SER A 119 1.62 3.84 7.33
C SER A 119 1.03 2.88 6.30
N VAL A 120 -0.16 2.35 6.56
CA VAL A 120 -0.87 1.49 5.59
C VAL A 120 -1.22 2.25 4.32
N LEU A 121 -1.78 3.45 4.42
CA LEU A 121 -2.22 4.20 3.24
C LEU A 121 -1.06 4.82 2.45
N PHE A 122 -0.09 5.41 3.12
CA PHE A 122 0.96 6.24 2.50
C PHE A 122 2.33 5.56 2.46
N GLY A 123 2.57 4.57 3.31
CA GLY A 123 3.88 3.99 3.56
C GLY A 123 4.66 4.72 4.66
N VAL A 124 5.81 4.18 5.01
CA VAL A 124 6.72 4.72 6.03
C VAL A 124 7.88 5.44 5.35
N LEU A 125 8.06 6.72 5.70
CA LEU A 125 9.12 7.55 5.15
C LEU A 125 10.38 7.48 6.02
N SER A 126 11.18 6.46 5.87
CA SER A 126 12.49 6.33 6.50
C SER A 126 13.48 5.69 5.52
N PRO A 127 14.77 6.04 5.57
CA PRO A 127 15.75 5.64 4.56
C PRO A 127 16.46 4.32 4.87
N THR A 128 15.76 3.28 5.37
CA THR A 128 16.39 1.97 5.60
C THR A 128 15.95 0.94 4.56
N PRO A 129 16.83 0.01 4.11
CA PRO A 129 16.49 -1.03 3.13
C PRO A 129 15.32 -1.92 3.57
N ASP A 130 15.24 -2.25 4.85
CA ASP A 130 14.15 -3.05 5.41
C ASP A 130 12.79 -2.36 5.28
N LEU A 131 12.76 -1.03 5.36
CA LEU A 131 11.53 -0.26 5.15
C LEU A 131 11.13 -0.16 3.68
N ASP A 132 12.06 -0.24 2.74
CA ASP A 132 11.72 -0.35 1.31
C ASP A 132 10.96 -1.65 1.03
N LEU A 133 11.42 -2.78 1.62
CA LEU A 133 10.70 -4.06 1.51
C LEU A 133 9.35 -4.02 2.23
N PHE A 134 9.31 -3.48 3.43
CA PHE A 134 8.07 -3.32 4.18
C PHE A 134 7.05 -2.47 3.40
N ASN A 135 7.45 -1.33 2.87
CA ASN A 135 6.60 -0.48 2.04
C ASN A 135 6.10 -1.22 0.78
N MET A 136 6.94 -2.06 0.18
CA MET A 136 6.54 -2.88 -0.95
C MET A 136 5.48 -3.92 -0.55
N ILE A 137 5.65 -4.59 0.59
CA ILE A 137 4.68 -5.54 1.13
C ILE A 137 3.36 -4.85 1.46
N LEU A 138 3.39 -3.66 2.11
CA LEU A 138 2.19 -2.87 2.33
C LEU A 138 1.46 -2.54 1.03
N LEU A 139 2.20 -2.18 -0.01
CA LEU A 139 1.62 -1.83 -1.30
C LEU A 139 1.02 -3.05 -2.01
N ILE A 140 1.70 -4.19 -2.01
CA ILE A 140 1.21 -5.47 -2.53
C ILE A 140 -0.09 -5.87 -1.79
N THR A 141 -0.08 -5.79 -0.45
CA THR A 141 -1.23 -6.16 0.38
C THR A 141 -2.44 -5.28 0.11
N LYS A 142 -2.27 -3.97 0.03
CA LYS A 142 -3.37 -3.05 -0.34
C LYS A 142 -3.96 -3.37 -1.71
N ARG A 143 -3.09 -3.59 -2.70
CA ARG A 143 -3.55 -3.97 -4.03
C ARG A 143 -4.26 -5.31 -4.03
N PHE A 144 -3.76 -6.28 -3.26
CA PHE A 144 -4.40 -7.59 -3.09
C PHE A 144 -5.79 -7.46 -2.47
N ILE A 145 -5.95 -6.69 -1.38
CA ILE A 145 -7.26 -6.39 -0.77
C ILE A 145 -8.23 -5.83 -1.82
N PHE A 146 -7.77 -4.85 -2.60
CA PHE A 146 -8.62 -4.24 -3.63
C PHE A 146 -9.00 -5.21 -4.75
N VAL A 147 -8.09 -6.08 -5.17
CA VAL A 147 -8.37 -7.12 -6.17
C VAL A 147 -9.37 -8.14 -5.64
N CYS A 148 -9.24 -8.57 -4.38
CA CYS A 148 -10.22 -9.44 -3.72
C CYS A 148 -11.62 -8.80 -3.70
N LYS A 149 -11.69 -7.50 -3.34
CA LYS A 149 -12.96 -6.77 -3.41
C LYS A 149 -13.55 -6.78 -4.82
N CYS A 150 -12.76 -6.49 -5.84
CA CYS A 150 -13.25 -6.46 -7.24
C CYS A 150 -13.71 -7.84 -7.73
N ARG A 151 -13.21 -8.91 -7.14
CA ARG A 151 -13.58 -10.30 -7.45
C ARG A 151 -14.67 -10.87 -6.56
N ALA A 152 -15.18 -10.08 -5.60
CA ALA A 152 -16.09 -10.53 -4.56
C ALA A 152 -15.56 -11.74 -3.75
N GLU A 153 -14.24 -11.78 -3.52
CA GLU A 153 -13.54 -12.83 -2.76
C GLU A 153 -13.05 -12.27 -1.41
N LEU A 154 -13.06 -13.09 -0.36
CA LEU A 154 -12.45 -12.68 0.91
C LEU A 154 -10.91 -12.81 0.83
N PRO A 155 -10.17 -11.80 1.34
CA PRO A 155 -8.72 -11.83 1.34
C PRO A 155 -8.21 -12.88 2.35
N LYS A 156 -7.40 -13.83 1.88
CA LYS A 156 -6.78 -14.90 2.70
C LYS A 156 -5.27 -14.74 2.73
N ILE A 157 -4.66 -14.96 3.91
CA ILE A 157 -3.20 -14.84 4.07
C ILE A 157 -2.43 -15.78 3.14
N THR A 158 -2.89 -17.01 2.95
CA THR A 158 -2.24 -17.99 2.05
C THR A 158 -2.16 -17.49 0.60
N SER A 159 -3.21 -16.81 0.13
CA SER A 159 -3.24 -16.21 -1.21
C SER A 159 -2.39 -14.95 -1.28
N LEU A 160 -2.34 -14.16 -0.20
CA LEU A 160 -1.45 -13.00 -0.11
C LEU A 160 0.02 -13.41 -0.13
N VAL A 161 0.41 -14.41 0.66
CA VAL A 161 1.79 -14.94 0.68
C VAL A 161 2.21 -15.44 -0.70
N ARG A 162 1.33 -16.19 -1.39
CA ARG A 162 1.57 -16.60 -2.78
C ARG A 162 1.77 -15.40 -3.71
N ASN A 163 1.00 -14.36 -3.54
CA ASN A 163 1.13 -13.13 -4.32
C ASN A 163 2.47 -12.42 -4.03
N ILE A 164 2.88 -12.31 -2.76
CA ILE A 164 4.18 -11.75 -2.36
C ILE A 164 5.32 -12.57 -3.00
N LYS A 165 5.22 -13.89 -2.97
CA LYS A 165 6.21 -14.80 -3.59
C LYS A 165 6.32 -14.55 -5.10
N GLN A 166 5.21 -14.37 -5.80
CA GLN A 166 5.24 -14.03 -7.23
C GLN A 166 6.02 -12.74 -7.50
N TYR A 167 5.87 -11.70 -6.67
CA TYR A 167 6.66 -10.48 -6.80
C TYR A 167 8.15 -10.72 -6.53
N TYR A 168 8.48 -11.54 -5.53
CA TYR A 168 9.85 -11.97 -5.26
C TYR A 168 10.47 -12.68 -6.47
N ASP A 169 9.78 -13.66 -7.05
CA ASP A 169 10.24 -14.44 -8.20
C ASP A 169 10.47 -13.53 -9.42
N ILE A 170 9.52 -12.61 -9.70
CA ILE A 170 9.63 -11.64 -10.79
C ILE A 170 10.82 -10.69 -10.57
N GLU A 171 10.98 -10.09 -9.38
CA GLU A 171 12.10 -9.19 -9.11
C GLU A 171 13.44 -9.92 -9.13
N THR A 172 13.49 -11.15 -8.65
CA THR A 172 14.69 -11.98 -8.70
C THR A 172 15.06 -12.29 -10.16
N HIS A 173 14.10 -12.66 -10.99
CA HIS A 173 14.33 -12.90 -12.41
C HIS A 173 14.79 -11.61 -13.12
N ILE A 174 14.11 -10.49 -12.90
CA ILE A 174 14.52 -9.20 -13.48
C ILE A 174 15.93 -8.84 -13.04
N SER A 175 16.30 -9.07 -11.78
CA SER A 175 17.61 -8.74 -11.26
C SER A 175 18.75 -9.39 -12.02
N THR A 176 18.56 -10.61 -12.51
CA THR A 176 19.59 -11.35 -13.31
C THR A 176 19.82 -10.75 -14.70
N HIS A 177 18.88 -9.95 -15.20
CA HIS A 177 18.94 -9.35 -16.54
C HIS A 177 19.27 -7.84 -16.51
N ILE A 178 19.35 -7.22 -15.33
CA ILE A 178 19.68 -5.80 -15.20
C ILE A 178 21.19 -5.58 -15.38
N LYS A 179 21.55 -4.77 -16.36
CA LYS A 179 22.96 -4.37 -16.63
C LYS A 179 23.57 -3.47 -15.55
N SER A 180 22.74 -2.80 -14.74
CA SER A 180 23.23 -1.87 -13.69
C SER A 180 23.53 -2.65 -12.41
N GLU A 181 24.78 -2.74 -12.05
CA GLU A 181 25.27 -3.45 -10.86
C GLU A 181 24.63 -2.92 -9.56
N SER A 182 24.49 -1.60 -9.43
CA SER A 182 23.86 -0.96 -8.26
C SER A 182 22.37 -1.34 -8.11
N LYS A 183 21.63 -1.42 -9.23
CA LYS A 183 20.23 -1.87 -9.21
C LYS A 183 20.12 -3.37 -8.92
N HIS A 184 20.99 -4.18 -9.49
CA HIS A 184 21.07 -5.62 -9.23
C HIS A 184 21.30 -5.87 -7.73
N LYS A 185 22.32 -5.25 -7.14
CA LYS A 185 22.65 -5.36 -5.72
C LYS A 185 21.46 -4.96 -4.84
N ARG A 186 20.82 -3.80 -5.12
CA ARG A 186 19.66 -3.31 -4.37
C ARG A 186 18.46 -4.27 -4.41
N LEU A 187 18.15 -4.87 -5.55
CA LEU A 187 17.05 -5.84 -5.68
C LEU A 187 17.34 -7.11 -4.92
N LYS A 188 18.57 -7.62 -4.99
CA LYS A 188 19.02 -8.83 -4.28
C LYS A 188 19.00 -8.64 -2.76
N GLU A 189 19.48 -7.49 -2.27
CA GLU A 189 19.51 -7.18 -0.86
C GLU A 189 18.11 -6.94 -0.26
N ARG A 190 17.19 -6.38 -1.05
CA ARG A 190 15.83 -6.07 -0.59
C ARG A 190 15.12 -7.27 0.03
N TRP A 191 15.17 -8.43 -0.61
CA TRP A 191 14.45 -9.62 -0.17
C TRP A 191 15.22 -10.51 0.81
N GLN A 192 16.44 -10.11 1.18
CA GLN A 192 17.31 -10.92 2.01
C GLN A 192 16.68 -11.32 3.35
N SER A 193 15.97 -10.39 4.00
CA SER A 193 15.29 -10.63 5.27
C SER A 193 14.11 -11.60 5.20
N LEU A 194 13.53 -11.83 4.00
CA LEU A 194 12.41 -12.76 3.83
C LEU A 194 12.76 -14.03 3.04
N LYS A 195 14.00 -14.15 2.57
CA LYS A 195 14.42 -15.27 1.70
C LYS A 195 14.12 -16.66 2.29
N THR A 196 14.17 -16.80 3.60
CA THR A 196 13.88 -18.06 4.29
C THR A 196 12.40 -18.40 4.40
N LYS A 197 11.50 -17.43 4.14
CA LYS A 197 10.04 -17.59 4.22
C LYS A 197 9.36 -17.69 2.84
N LEU A 198 10.08 -17.37 1.79
CA LEU A 198 9.64 -17.41 0.40
C LEU A 198 10.13 -18.63 -0.35
#